data_b1da2141ddabe56997cc922853a340b0
#
_entry.id   b1da2141ddabe56997cc922853a340b0
#
_cell.length_a   1.000
_cell.length_b   1.000
_cell.length_c   1.000
_cell.angle_alpha   90.00
_cell.angle_beta   90.00
_cell.angle_gamma   90.00
#
_symmetry.space_group_name_H-M   'P 1'
#
loop_
_entity.id
_entity.type
_entity.pdbx_description
1 polymer ?
#
loop_
_entity_poly.entity_id
_entity_poly.type
_entity_poly.pdbx_seq_one_letter_code
_entity_poly.pdbx_strand_id
1 'polypeptide(L)'
;MSVVAPFDPWRGKLCTCPPKYSFSPYTGCSHKCLYCYATSYIRAPESVPKRDVLRRLLKDLNKVDRDLPISMANSSDPYPPIEASLGLTRRCLEILLPRGFKVMIITKSNVVARDVDLISRGNCAVSLTITTLDEGLATKMEPGAPRPKERVRALELLSREGVPCIVRIDPIVPGLNDDEKGLRRLANEVVRAGAKHVSSSTYKAKPDNLARMVKAFPDKAKHWHELYYEEGLTIGPSRYLKEELRLSLMKMVREMADEYGVTFSTCREGFTHLTTSVTCDGTHLIPSRVKAVVLRCCN
;
A
#
# COMPACT_ATOMS: atom_id res chain seq x y z
N MET A 1 -0.60 -25.20 3.57
CA MET A 1 -1.45 -23.99 3.51
C MET A 1 -1.10 -23.20 2.25
N SER A 2 -2.08 -22.60 1.57
CA SER A 2 -1.90 -21.73 0.41
C SER A 2 -1.11 -20.47 0.78
N VAL A 3 -0.30 -19.93 -0.15
CA VAL A 3 0.38 -18.62 0.00
C VAL A 3 -0.31 -17.53 -0.81
N VAL A 4 -1.07 -17.92 -1.86
CA VAL A 4 -1.97 -17.04 -2.60
C VAL A 4 -3.39 -17.35 -2.15
N ALA A 5 -4.10 -16.35 -1.67
CA ALA A 5 -5.46 -16.50 -1.16
C ALA A 5 -6.35 -15.38 -1.68
N PRO A 6 -7.67 -15.62 -1.85
CA PRO A 6 -8.60 -14.52 -2.13
C PRO A 6 -8.43 -13.39 -1.12
N PHE A 7 -8.48 -12.16 -1.60
CA PHE A 7 -8.42 -10.98 -0.76
C PHE A 7 -9.78 -10.71 -0.13
N ASP A 8 -10.06 -11.39 0.98
CA ASP A 8 -11.35 -11.33 1.67
C ASP A 8 -11.31 -10.65 3.05
N PRO A 9 -10.21 -10.68 3.83
CA PRO A 9 -10.24 -10.23 5.22
C PRO A 9 -10.59 -8.75 5.40
N TRP A 10 -10.69 -8.00 4.32
CA TRP A 10 -10.86 -6.53 4.36
C TRP A 10 -12.19 -6.04 3.80
N ARG A 11 -13.14 -6.91 3.51
CA ARG A 11 -14.53 -6.55 3.20
C ARG A 11 -15.25 -5.97 4.43
N GLY A 12 -14.60 -4.97 5.03
CA GLY A 12 -15.26 -4.14 6.02
C GLY A 12 -16.31 -3.26 5.37
N LYS A 13 -17.27 -2.78 6.17
CA LYS A 13 -18.38 -1.93 5.74
C LYS A 13 -17.99 -0.74 4.85
N LEU A 14 -16.75 -0.23 5.00
CA LEU A 14 -16.23 0.91 4.23
C LEU A 14 -15.22 0.52 3.13
N CYS A 15 -15.04 -0.77 2.86
CA CYS A 15 -14.10 -1.24 1.85
C CYS A 15 -14.76 -1.34 0.48
N THR A 16 -14.11 -0.77 -0.53
CA THR A 16 -14.56 -0.77 -1.94
C THR A 16 -13.60 -1.51 -2.87
N CYS A 17 -12.72 -2.35 -2.30
CA CYS A 17 -11.72 -3.07 -3.08
C CYS A 17 -12.36 -4.01 -4.12
N PRO A 18 -11.84 -4.05 -5.36
CA PRO A 18 -12.23 -5.03 -6.34
C PRO A 18 -11.80 -6.45 -5.93
N PRO A 19 -12.40 -7.50 -6.52
CA PRO A 19 -11.93 -8.87 -6.35
C PRO A 19 -10.45 -8.99 -6.77
N LYS A 20 -9.67 -9.67 -5.95
CA LYS A 20 -8.24 -9.89 -6.18
C LYS A 20 -7.71 -10.99 -5.26
N TYR A 21 -6.49 -11.40 -5.50
CA TYR A 21 -5.75 -12.26 -4.59
C TYR A 21 -4.78 -11.47 -3.72
N SER A 22 -4.45 -12.03 -2.58
CA SER A 22 -3.42 -11.54 -1.68
C SER A 22 -2.25 -12.53 -1.65
N PHE A 23 -1.04 -12.03 -1.80
CA PHE A 23 0.20 -12.79 -1.69
C PHE A 23 1.25 -11.98 -0.94
N SER A 24 2.05 -12.63 -0.11
CA SER A 24 3.22 -12.03 0.52
C SER A 24 4.33 -13.06 0.68
N PRO A 25 5.56 -12.77 0.20
CA PRO A 25 6.72 -13.65 0.40
C PRO A 25 7.18 -13.71 1.85
N TYR A 26 6.88 -12.69 2.64
CA TYR A 26 7.32 -12.52 4.01
C TYR A 26 6.16 -12.55 5.00
N THR A 27 6.46 -12.83 6.25
CA THR A 27 5.60 -12.59 7.43
C THR A 27 6.30 -11.60 8.35
N GLY A 28 5.53 -10.74 9.03
CA GLY A 28 6.08 -9.61 9.78
C GLY A 28 6.53 -8.46 8.87
N CYS A 29 6.93 -7.34 9.47
CA CYS A 29 7.36 -6.18 8.71
C CYS A 29 8.41 -5.37 9.48
N SER A 30 9.64 -5.36 8.97
CA SER A 30 10.77 -4.64 9.56
C SER A 30 10.70 -3.12 9.36
N HIS A 31 9.71 -2.59 8.63
CA HIS A 31 9.49 -1.14 8.57
C HIS A 31 8.96 -0.55 9.88
N LYS A 32 8.35 -1.37 10.74
CA LYS A 32 7.95 -1.01 12.13
C LYS A 32 7.14 0.28 12.24
N CYS A 33 6.28 0.56 11.25
CA CYS A 33 5.45 1.76 11.27
C CYS A 33 4.59 1.81 12.54
N LEU A 34 4.61 2.93 13.26
CA LEU A 34 3.91 3.07 14.53
C LEU A 34 2.39 2.94 14.39
N TYR A 35 1.84 3.45 13.30
CA TYR A 35 0.41 3.42 12.98
C TYR A 35 -0.05 2.09 12.35
N CYS A 36 0.82 1.09 12.20
CA CYS A 36 0.49 -0.14 11.47
C CYS A 36 -0.64 -0.91 12.17
N TYR A 37 -1.70 -1.19 11.43
CA TYR A 37 -2.84 -1.97 11.92
C TYR A 37 -2.59 -3.49 11.89
N ALA A 38 -1.62 -3.94 11.09
CA ALA A 38 -1.32 -5.36 10.92
C ALA A 38 -0.68 -5.98 12.17
N THR A 39 -0.04 -5.19 13.01
CA THR A 39 0.57 -5.63 14.27
C THR A 39 -0.44 -6.22 15.27
N SER A 40 -1.74 -5.88 15.12
CA SER A 40 -2.79 -6.45 15.96
C SER A 40 -3.06 -7.94 15.69
N TYR A 41 -2.64 -8.49 14.54
CA TYR A 41 -2.82 -9.90 14.18
C TYR A 41 -1.55 -10.58 13.67
N ILE A 42 -0.54 -9.83 13.26
CA ILE A 42 0.80 -10.35 12.91
C ILE A 42 1.75 -10.01 14.05
N ARG A 43 2.09 -11.02 14.85
CA ARG A 43 2.95 -10.85 16.03
C ARG A 43 4.46 -10.91 15.72
N ALA A 44 4.85 -11.03 14.46
CA ALA A 44 6.25 -11.03 14.04
C ALA A 44 6.74 -9.59 13.81
N PRO A 45 7.61 -9.04 14.66
CA PRO A 45 8.09 -7.65 14.52
C PRO A 45 9.10 -7.49 13.39
N GLU A 46 9.74 -8.58 12.98
CA GLU A 46 10.71 -8.60 11.89
C GLU A 46 10.15 -9.36 10.69
N SER A 47 10.66 -9.01 9.51
CA SER A 47 10.31 -9.70 8.28
C SER A 47 11.03 -11.04 8.19
N VAL A 48 10.27 -12.13 8.13
CA VAL A 48 10.78 -13.50 8.01
C VAL A 48 10.28 -14.09 6.70
N PRO A 49 11.17 -14.68 5.87
CA PRO A 49 10.78 -15.39 4.66
C PRO A 49 9.79 -16.51 4.97
N LYS A 50 8.73 -16.64 4.20
CA LYS A 50 7.82 -17.78 4.32
C LYS A 50 8.51 -19.06 3.81
N ARG A 51 8.43 -20.11 4.61
CA ARG A 51 9.00 -21.41 4.26
C ARG A 51 8.45 -21.93 2.92
N ASP A 52 9.34 -22.39 2.05
CA ASP A 52 9.03 -23.01 0.74
C ASP A 52 8.14 -22.13 -0.16
N VAL A 53 8.21 -20.80 -0.03
CA VAL A 53 7.25 -19.90 -0.66
C VAL A 53 7.19 -20.04 -2.18
N LEU A 54 8.34 -20.23 -2.87
CA LEU A 54 8.39 -20.38 -4.32
C LEU A 54 7.67 -21.65 -4.80
N ARG A 55 7.93 -22.79 -4.13
CA ARG A 55 7.27 -24.06 -4.44
C ARG A 55 5.76 -23.98 -4.18
N ARG A 56 5.37 -23.34 -3.08
CA ARG A 56 3.96 -23.15 -2.72
C ARG A 56 3.27 -22.17 -3.68
N LEU A 57 3.95 -21.12 -4.10
CA LEU A 57 3.47 -20.17 -5.11
C LEU A 57 3.15 -20.92 -6.41
N LEU A 58 4.10 -21.67 -6.97
CA LEU A 58 3.90 -22.46 -8.20
C LEU A 58 2.69 -23.40 -8.10
N LYS A 59 2.51 -24.07 -6.95
CA LYS A 59 1.35 -24.95 -6.72
C LYS A 59 0.04 -24.17 -6.70
N ASP A 60 0.02 -23.01 -6.05
CA ASP A 60 -1.20 -22.22 -5.90
C ASP A 60 -1.65 -21.59 -7.23
N LEU A 61 -0.69 -21.22 -8.11
CA LEU A 61 -0.99 -20.60 -9.41
C LEU A 61 -1.87 -21.44 -10.33
N ASN A 62 -1.93 -22.76 -10.14
CA ASN A 62 -2.84 -23.64 -10.87
C ASN A 62 -4.32 -23.41 -10.53
N LYS A 63 -4.61 -22.68 -9.43
CA LYS A 63 -5.96 -22.42 -8.91
C LYS A 63 -6.31 -20.93 -8.93
N VAL A 64 -5.39 -20.08 -9.38
CA VAL A 64 -5.56 -18.63 -9.41
C VAL A 64 -6.19 -18.24 -10.74
N ASP A 65 -7.28 -17.50 -10.65
CA ASP A 65 -7.89 -16.85 -11.81
C ASP A 65 -6.93 -15.75 -12.33
N ARG A 66 -6.54 -15.86 -13.59
CA ARG A 66 -5.57 -14.97 -14.23
C ARG A 66 -6.13 -13.59 -14.56
N ASP A 67 -7.45 -13.46 -14.60
CA ASP A 67 -8.12 -12.20 -14.85
C ASP A 67 -8.11 -11.29 -13.61
N LEU A 68 -7.98 -11.91 -12.44
CA LEU A 68 -7.89 -11.18 -11.17
C LEU A 68 -6.44 -10.82 -10.81
N PRO A 69 -6.18 -9.59 -10.33
CA PRO A 69 -4.84 -9.19 -9.91
C PRO A 69 -4.41 -9.89 -8.62
N ILE A 70 -3.11 -10.15 -8.51
CA ILE A 70 -2.45 -10.58 -7.28
C ILE A 70 -1.85 -9.33 -6.61
N SER A 71 -2.42 -8.93 -5.47
CA SER A 71 -1.90 -7.84 -4.66
C SER A 71 -0.78 -8.38 -3.76
N MET A 72 0.43 -7.89 -3.98
CA MET A 72 1.58 -8.23 -3.13
C MET A 72 1.64 -7.27 -1.96
N ALA A 73 1.54 -7.85 -0.80
CA ALA A 73 1.59 -7.29 0.54
C ALA A 73 0.41 -6.42 1.00
N ASN A 74 -0.51 -7.11 1.63
CA ASN A 74 -1.61 -6.46 2.35
C ASN A 74 -1.37 -6.39 3.87
N SER A 75 -0.43 -7.16 4.39
CA SER A 75 -0.17 -7.28 5.84
C SER A 75 1.32 -7.29 6.23
N SER A 76 2.21 -7.36 5.24
CA SER A 76 3.66 -7.18 5.39
C SER A 76 4.19 -6.49 4.14
N ASP A 77 5.35 -5.85 4.20
CA ASP A 77 5.95 -5.26 3.00
C ASP A 77 6.65 -6.36 2.17
N PRO A 78 6.51 -6.39 0.82
CA PRO A 78 7.21 -7.36 -0.03
C PRO A 78 8.69 -7.01 -0.22
N TYR A 79 9.10 -5.80 0.10
CA TYR A 79 10.49 -5.34 0.01
C TYR A 79 11.03 -4.86 1.38
N PRO A 80 11.01 -5.73 2.41
CA PRO A 80 11.66 -5.39 3.67
C PRO A 80 13.18 -5.24 3.44
N PRO A 81 13.94 -4.62 4.37
CA PRO A 81 15.39 -4.43 4.21
C PRO A 81 16.15 -5.70 3.83
N ILE A 82 15.78 -6.85 4.38
CA ILE A 82 16.38 -8.15 4.07
C ILE A 82 16.18 -8.59 2.59
N GLU A 83 15.18 -8.06 1.89
CA GLU A 83 14.93 -8.36 0.47
C GLU A 83 16.08 -7.88 -0.42
N ALA A 84 16.81 -6.84 0.00
CA ALA A 84 17.97 -6.34 -0.74
C ALA A 84 19.02 -7.44 -0.96
N SER A 85 19.21 -8.32 0.01
CA SER A 85 20.16 -9.45 -0.05
C SER A 85 19.51 -10.77 -0.48
N LEU A 86 18.26 -11.06 -0.05
CA LEU A 86 17.63 -12.34 -0.33
C LEU A 86 17.05 -12.47 -1.75
N GLY A 87 16.59 -11.38 -2.34
CA GLY A 87 15.96 -11.39 -3.66
C GLY A 87 14.72 -12.29 -3.77
N LEU A 88 14.02 -12.55 -2.65
CA LEU A 88 12.91 -13.50 -2.63
C LEU A 88 11.68 -12.98 -3.37
N THR A 89 11.37 -11.69 -3.23
CA THR A 89 10.30 -11.03 -3.97
C THR A 89 10.62 -11.01 -5.46
N ARG A 90 11.86 -10.69 -5.84
CA ARG A 90 12.31 -10.79 -7.22
C ARG A 90 12.05 -12.17 -7.81
N ARG A 91 12.45 -13.24 -7.12
CA ARG A 91 12.19 -14.61 -7.58
C ARG A 91 10.71 -14.94 -7.69
N CYS A 92 9.86 -14.38 -6.83
CA CYS A 92 8.41 -14.51 -6.97
C CYS A 92 7.90 -13.80 -8.24
N LEU A 93 8.42 -12.62 -8.56
CA LEU A 93 8.08 -11.88 -9.78
C LEU A 93 8.55 -12.61 -11.05
N GLU A 94 9.72 -13.25 -11.03
CA GLU A 94 10.24 -14.11 -12.11
C GLU A 94 9.32 -15.32 -12.38
N ILE A 95 8.55 -15.74 -11.38
CA ILE A 95 7.52 -16.77 -11.56
C ILE A 95 6.22 -16.19 -12.12
N LEU A 96 5.77 -15.06 -11.59
CA LEU A 96 4.45 -14.48 -11.88
C LEU A 96 4.38 -13.78 -13.24
N LEU A 97 5.31 -12.85 -13.49
CA LEU A 97 5.21 -11.91 -14.61
C LEU A 97 5.36 -12.60 -15.99
N PRO A 98 6.32 -13.51 -16.22
CA PRO A 98 6.41 -14.21 -17.50
C PRO A 98 5.21 -15.11 -17.80
N ARG A 99 4.46 -15.50 -16.76
CA ARG A 99 3.22 -16.30 -16.89
C ARG A 99 1.97 -15.46 -17.16
N GLY A 100 2.12 -14.14 -17.28
CA GLY A 100 1.04 -13.21 -17.59
C GLY A 100 0.12 -12.86 -16.42
N PHE A 101 0.47 -13.20 -15.18
CA PHE A 101 -0.32 -12.78 -14.02
C PHE A 101 -0.26 -11.26 -13.85
N LYS A 102 -1.40 -10.67 -13.50
CA LYS A 102 -1.51 -9.26 -13.14
C LYS A 102 -1.03 -9.07 -11.70
N VAL A 103 -0.05 -8.21 -11.48
CA VAL A 103 0.54 -8.00 -10.14
C VAL A 103 0.43 -6.54 -9.73
N MET A 104 -0.07 -6.29 -8.53
CA MET A 104 0.00 -5.00 -7.84
C MET A 104 0.99 -5.12 -6.69
N ILE A 105 2.10 -4.40 -6.77
CA ILE A 105 3.08 -4.33 -5.67
C ILE A 105 2.73 -3.13 -4.78
N ILE A 106 2.55 -3.36 -3.47
CA ILE A 106 2.32 -2.30 -2.49
C ILE A 106 3.49 -2.28 -1.51
N THR A 107 4.23 -1.19 -1.47
CA THR A 107 5.44 -1.11 -0.64
C THR A 107 5.74 0.31 -0.15
N LYS A 108 6.54 0.41 0.92
CA LYS A 108 7.23 1.63 1.35
C LYS A 108 8.70 1.66 0.93
N SER A 109 9.18 0.56 0.34
CA SER A 109 10.60 0.37 0.08
C SER A 109 11.04 0.92 -1.28
N ASN A 110 12.15 1.63 -1.30
CA ASN A 110 12.83 2.03 -2.53
C ASN A 110 13.51 0.85 -3.25
N VAL A 111 13.71 -0.29 -2.56
CA VAL A 111 14.30 -1.51 -3.14
C VAL A 111 13.49 -2.07 -4.30
N VAL A 112 12.19 -1.74 -4.39
CA VAL A 112 11.35 -2.15 -5.53
C VAL A 112 11.92 -1.67 -6.88
N ALA A 113 12.61 -0.55 -6.90
CA ALA A 113 13.24 0.00 -8.11
C ALA A 113 14.40 -0.88 -8.65
N ARG A 114 15.01 -1.74 -7.80
CA ARG A 114 15.99 -2.75 -8.24
C ARG A 114 15.42 -3.70 -9.29
N ASP A 115 14.15 -4.01 -9.19
CA ASP A 115 13.48 -5.04 -10.02
C ASP A 115 12.73 -4.42 -11.21
N VAL A 116 13.05 -3.16 -11.57
CA VAL A 116 12.40 -2.43 -12.66
C VAL A 116 12.49 -3.15 -14.00
N ASP A 117 13.58 -3.88 -14.25
CA ASP A 117 13.81 -4.68 -15.46
C ASP A 117 12.76 -5.78 -15.67
N LEU A 118 12.25 -6.36 -14.59
CA LEU A 118 11.15 -7.33 -14.61
C LEU A 118 9.78 -6.64 -14.63
N ILE A 119 9.61 -5.66 -13.75
CA ILE A 119 8.33 -4.99 -13.52
C ILE A 119 7.87 -4.25 -14.79
N SER A 120 8.79 -3.56 -15.47
CA SER A 120 8.48 -2.78 -16.68
C SER A 120 8.04 -3.63 -17.88
N ARG A 121 8.42 -4.89 -17.93
CA ARG A 121 8.05 -5.82 -19.01
C ARG A 121 6.81 -6.65 -18.69
N GLY A 122 6.42 -6.72 -17.42
CA GLY A 122 5.30 -7.54 -16.95
C GLY A 122 3.96 -6.81 -16.87
N ASN A 123 2.93 -7.56 -16.54
CA ASN A 123 1.61 -7.03 -16.19
C ASN A 123 1.64 -6.57 -14.73
N CYS A 124 2.34 -5.46 -14.46
CA CYS A 124 2.62 -5.01 -13.11
C CYS A 124 2.42 -3.51 -12.96
N ALA A 125 1.89 -3.10 -11.81
CA ALA A 125 1.87 -1.72 -11.35
C ALA A 125 2.43 -1.67 -9.91
N VAL A 126 2.99 -0.52 -9.55
CA VAL A 126 3.61 -0.32 -8.23
C VAL A 126 2.89 0.78 -7.47
N SER A 127 2.49 0.48 -6.25
CA SER A 127 1.86 1.41 -5.31
C SER A 127 2.84 1.72 -4.18
N LEU A 128 3.46 2.90 -4.22
CA LEU A 128 4.38 3.37 -3.20
C LEU A 128 3.63 4.17 -2.13
N THR A 129 3.86 3.83 -0.86
CA THR A 129 3.32 4.61 0.25
C THR A 129 4.29 5.70 0.64
N ILE A 130 3.85 6.97 0.55
CA ILE A 130 4.59 8.15 0.98
C ILE A 130 3.62 9.02 1.77
N THR A 131 3.78 9.07 3.09
CA THR A 131 2.83 9.72 4.01
C THR A 131 3.13 11.19 4.25
N THR A 132 4.38 11.59 4.06
CA THR A 132 4.87 12.97 4.21
C THR A 132 6.22 13.13 3.51
N LEU A 133 6.60 14.37 3.19
CA LEU A 133 7.95 14.73 2.74
C LEU A 133 8.85 15.19 3.89
N ASP A 134 8.30 15.41 5.09
CA ASP A 134 9.09 15.71 6.28
C ASP A 134 9.86 14.46 6.72
N GLU A 135 11.19 14.48 6.55
CA GLU A 135 12.06 13.35 6.88
C GLU A 135 12.10 13.04 8.38
N GLY A 136 12.00 14.06 9.23
CA GLY A 136 11.97 13.88 10.68
C GLY A 136 10.69 13.19 11.14
N LEU A 137 9.54 13.67 10.65
CA LEU A 137 8.25 13.06 10.93
C LEU A 137 8.17 11.62 10.37
N ALA A 138 8.60 11.43 9.11
CA ALA A 138 8.61 10.11 8.49
C ALA A 138 9.47 9.10 9.26
N THR A 139 10.68 9.48 9.65
CA THR A 139 11.58 8.62 10.44
C THR A 139 10.96 8.23 11.79
N LYS A 140 10.24 9.16 12.42
CA LYS A 140 9.57 8.92 13.70
C LYS A 140 8.36 8.01 13.55
N MET A 141 7.56 8.20 12.51
CA MET A 141 6.36 7.39 12.24
C MET A 141 6.67 5.99 11.64
N GLU A 142 7.75 5.90 10.86
CA GLU A 142 8.11 4.74 10.01
C GLU A 142 9.60 4.39 10.18
N PRO A 143 10.07 4.05 11.40
CA PRO A 143 11.49 4.01 11.74
C PRO A 143 12.35 3.02 10.96
N GLY A 144 11.75 1.99 10.37
CA GLY A 144 12.46 0.99 9.55
C GLY A 144 12.22 1.13 8.04
N ALA A 145 11.50 2.17 7.60
CA ALA A 145 11.25 2.40 6.19
C ALA A 145 12.27 3.39 5.59
N PRO A 146 12.55 3.32 4.27
CA PRO A 146 13.39 4.30 3.59
C PRO A 146 12.83 5.73 3.74
N ARG A 147 13.69 6.73 3.64
CA ARG A 147 13.27 8.14 3.72
C ARG A 147 12.34 8.51 2.56
N PRO A 148 11.45 9.49 2.73
CA PRO A 148 10.53 9.95 1.68
C PRO A 148 11.22 10.25 0.35
N LYS A 149 12.34 10.95 0.40
CA LYS A 149 13.17 11.29 -0.76
C LYS A 149 13.63 10.05 -1.56
N GLU A 150 13.97 8.96 -0.88
CA GLU A 150 14.38 7.72 -1.54
C GLU A 150 13.19 7.04 -2.22
N ARG A 151 12.00 7.11 -1.61
CA ARG A 151 10.75 6.58 -2.19
C ARG A 151 10.32 7.39 -3.41
N VAL A 152 10.46 8.72 -3.38
CA VAL A 152 10.19 9.59 -4.54
C VAL A 152 11.15 9.29 -5.69
N ARG A 153 12.43 9.08 -5.42
CA ARG A 153 13.41 8.67 -6.43
C ARG A 153 13.07 7.31 -7.05
N ALA A 154 12.63 6.34 -6.23
CA ALA A 154 12.19 5.04 -6.72
C ALA A 154 10.95 5.17 -7.61
N LEU A 155 9.99 6.02 -7.23
CA LEU A 155 8.81 6.35 -8.01
C LEU A 155 9.20 6.92 -9.38
N GLU A 156 10.09 7.90 -9.40
CA GLU A 156 10.58 8.54 -10.62
C GLU A 156 11.26 7.54 -11.57
N LEU A 157 12.14 6.68 -11.05
CA LEU A 157 12.81 5.64 -11.84
C LEU A 157 11.80 4.65 -12.43
N LEU A 158 10.89 4.14 -11.63
CA LEU A 158 9.83 3.22 -12.09
C LEU A 158 8.97 3.86 -13.19
N SER A 159 8.56 5.11 -12.99
CA SER A 159 7.73 5.84 -13.96
C SER A 159 8.46 6.09 -15.28
N ARG A 160 9.76 6.47 -15.25
CA ARG A 160 10.58 6.65 -16.45
C ARG A 160 10.70 5.37 -17.27
N GLU A 161 10.75 4.23 -16.63
CA GLU A 161 10.78 2.90 -17.26
C GLU A 161 9.38 2.40 -17.67
N GLY A 162 8.38 3.28 -17.64
CA GLY A 162 7.01 3.01 -18.09
C GLY A 162 6.20 2.09 -17.17
N VAL A 163 6.60 1.95 -15.89
CA VAL A 163 5.81 1.25 -14.89
C VAL A 163 4.69 2.16 -14.41
N PRO A 164 3.42 1.73 -14.45
CA PRO A 164 2.32 2.49 -13.85
C PRO A 164 2.51 2.60 -12.34
N CYS A 165 2.58 3.83 -11.85
CA CYS A 165 2.85 4.14 -10.46
C CYS A 165 1.64 4.76 -9.77
N ILE A 166 1.33 4.24 -8.59
CA ILE A 166 0.31 4.72 -7.67
C ILE A 166 1.03 5.25 -6.43
N VAL A 167 0.53 6.33 -5.85
CA VAL A 167 1.00 6.79 -4.54
C VAL A 167 -0.12 6.66 -3.51
N ARG A 168 0.24 6.08 -2.36
CA ARG A 168 -0.65 6.02 -1.20
C ARG A 168 -0.22 7.06 -0.18
N ILE A 169 -1.08 8.06 0.02
CA ILE A 169 -0.99 8.98 1.16
C ILE A 169 -1.83 8.37 2.28
N ASP A 170 -1.31 7.31 2.89
CA ASP A 170 -2.06 6.43 3.79
C ASP A 170 -1.15 5.91 4.92
N PRO A 171 -1.42 6.35 6.18
CA PRO A 171 -2.54 7.20 6.59
C PRO A 171 -2.24 8.70 6.63
N ILE A 172 -3.31 9.51 6.58
CA ILE A 172 -3.29 10.88 7.09
C ILE A 172 -3.62 10.82 8.59
N VAL A 173 -2.72 11.37 9.41
CA VAL A 173 -2.83 11.38 10.88
C VAL A 173 -3.09 12.79 11.37
N PRO A 174 -4.23 13.06 12.03
CA PRO A 174 -4.55 14.39 12.53
C PRO A 174 -3.46 14.99 13.42
N GLY A 175 -3.09 16.22 13.13
CA GLY A 175 -2.07 16.98 13.85
C GLY A 175 -0.63 16.57 13.57
N LEU A 176 -0.37 15.70 12.55
CA LEU A 176 0.98 15.33 12.14
C LEU A 176 1.24 15.62 10.64
N ASN A 177 0.47 15.04 9.74
CA ASN A 177 0.66 15.15 8.30
C ASN A 177 -0.66 15.48 7.56
N ASP A 178 -1.55 16.17 8.23
CA ASP A 178 -2.88 16.57 7.74
C ASP A 178 -2.96 18.04 7.31
N ASP A 179 -1.86 18.80 7.42
CA ASP A 179 -1.83 20.19 6.98
C ASP A 179 -1.87 20.30 5.45
N GLU A 180 -2.69 21.22 4.97
CA GLU A 180 -2.93 21.41 3.52
C GLU A 180 -1.63 21.70 2.75
N LYS A 181 -0.75 22.55 3.30
CA LYS A 181 0.50 22.93 2.64
C LYS A 181 1.44 21.73 2.47
N GLY A 182 1.56 20.88 3.50
CA GLY A 182 2.35 19.66 3.47
C GLY A 182 1.80 18.65 2.47
N LEU A 183 0.48 18.41 2.50
CA LEU A 183 -0.21 17.52 1.57
C LEU A 183 -0.11 18.01 0.12
N ARG A 184 -0.26 19.30 -0.13
CA ARG A 184 -0.14 19.91 -1.46
C ARG A 184 1.28 19.76 -2.02
N ARG A 185 2.30 20.00 -1.19
CA ARG A 185 3.71 19.76 -1.58
C ARG A 185 3.95 18.30 -1.91
N LEU A 186 3.43 17.36 -1.09
CA LEU A 186 3.55 15.93 -1.31
C LEU A 186 2.87 15.53 -2.63
N ALA A 187 1.61 15.95 -2.85
CA ALA A 187 0.86 15.65 -4.07
C ALA A 187 1.60 16.16 -5.33
N ASN A 188 2.08 17.39 -5.30
CA ASN A 188 2.86 17.97 -6.42
C ASN A 188 4.13 17.14 -6.69
N GLU A 189 4.90 16.82 -5.66
CA GLU A 189 6.16 16.09 -5.80
C GLU A 189 5.96 14.69 -6.38
N VAL A 190 4.97 13.94 -5.88
CA VAL A 190 4.73 12.58 -6.37
C VAL A 190 4.14 12.55 -7.78
N VAL A 191 3.33 13.55 -8.16
CA VAL A 191 2.82 13.65 -9.53
C VAL A 191 3.95 14.02 -10.50
N ARG A 192 4.82 14.96 -10.14
CA ARG A 192 6.02 15.27 -10.93
C ARG A 192 6.94 14.05 -11.09
N ALA A 193 7.06 13.22 -10.08
CA ALA A 193 7.80 11.95 -10.15
C ALA A 193 7.08 10.86 -10.97
N GLY A 194 5.85 11.12 -11.43
CA GLY A 194 5.14 10.27 -12.38
C GLY A 194 4.01 9.42 -11.84
N ALA A 195 3.50 9.72 -10.63
CA ALA A 195 2.29 9.07 -10.14
C ALA A 195 1.10 9.31 -11.08
N LYS A 196 0.32 8.26 -11.34
CA LYS A 196 -0.91 8.30 -12.18
C LYS A 196 -2.19 8.22 -11.37
N HIS A 197 -2.07 7.81 -10.13
CA HIS A 197 -3.19 7.65 -9.21
C HIS A 197 -2.73 7.92 -7.77
N VAL A 198 -3.57 8.61 -7.01
CA VAL A 198 -3.39 8.84 -5.58
C VAL A 198 -4.49 8.09 -4.82
N SER A 199 -4.12 7.26 -3.87
CA SER A 199 -5.05 6.63 -2.93
C SER A 199 -4.79 7.15 -1.52
N SER A 200 -5.84 7.55 -0.80
CA SER A 200 -5.66 8.10 0.55
C SER A 200 -6.63 7.50 1.57
N SER A 201 -6.25 7.58 2.82
CA SER A 201 -7.12 7.25 3.96
C SER A 201 -6.65 7.95 5.23
N THR A 202 -7.58 8.15 6.15
CA THR A 202 -7.25 8.64 7.49
C THR A 202 -6.67 7.52 8.35
N TYR A 203 -5.95 7.88 9.42
CA TYR A 203 -5.45 6.93 10.39
C TYR A 203 -6.61 6.21 11.10
N LYS A 204 -6.50 4.89 11.19
CA LYS A 204 -7.48 4.02 11.85
C LYS A 204 -6.87 3.48 13.13
N ALA A 205 -7.28 4.06 14.26
CA ALA A 205 -6.73 3.73 15.55
C ALA A 205 -7.20 2.36 16.05
N LYS A 206 -6.26 1.59 16.57
CA LYS A 206 -6.48 0.39 17.37
C LYS A 206 -5.71 0.55 18.67
N PRO A 207 -6.08 -0.16 19.77
CA PRO A 207 -5.41 0.01 21.05
C PRO A 207 -3.88 -0.10 20.97
N ASP A 208 -3.35 -1.08 20.22
CA ASP A 208 -1.92 -1.34 20.09
C ASP A 208 -1.17 -0.26 19.28
N ASN A 209 -1.72 0.16 18.15
CA ASN A 209 -1.05 1.15 17.31
C ASN A 209 -1.22 2.56 17.88
N LEU A 210 -2.37 2.87 18.50
CA LEU A 210 -2.56 4.17 19.17
C LEU A 210 -1.61 4.32 20.37
N ALA A 211 -1.41 3.27 21.16
CA ALA A 211 -0.45 3.29 22.26
C ALA A 211 0.97 3.59 21.76
N ARG A 212 1.42 3.01 20.65
CA ARG A 212 2.71 3.34 20.03
C ARG A 212 2.78 4.78 19.53
N MET A 213 1.71 5.26 18.91
CA MET A 213 1.62 6.64 18.41
C MET A 213 1.66 7.65 19.57
N VAL A 214 0.88 7.44 20.64
CA VAL A 214 0.88 8.29 21.83
C VAL A 214 2.24 8.28 22.52
N LYS A 215 2.90 7.12 22.63
CA LYS A 215 4.26 7.04 23.20
C LYS A 215 5.27 7.89 22.41
N ALA A 216 5.15 7.91 21.08
CA ALA A 216 6.04 8.68 20.22
C ALA A 216 5.67 10.18 20.15
N PHE A 217 4.41 10.51 20.29
CA PHE A 217 3.86 11.88 20.20
C PHE A 217 2.97 12.18 21.40
N PRO A 218 3.55 12.31 22.61
CA PRO A 218 2.77 12.47 23.84
C PRO A 218 1.95 13.77 23.88
N ASP A 219 2.40 14.80 23.17
CA ASP A 219 1.69 16.07 22.99
C ASP A 219 0.36 15.93 22.21
N LYS A 220 0.19 14.85 21.46
CA LYS A 220 -1.05 14.57 20.71
C LYS A 220 -2.02 13.65 21.47
N ALA A 221 -1.65 13.11 22.60
CA ALA A 221 -2.43 12.10 23.32
C ALA A 221 -3.86 12.56 23.61
N LYS A 222 -4.03 13.76 24.19
CA LYS A 222 -5.34 14.34 24.50
C LYS A 222 -6.17 14.55 23.22
N HIS A 223 -5.60 15.18 22.22
CA HIS A 223 -6.26 15.46 20.94
C HIS A 223 -6.73 14.16 20.26
N TRP A 224 -5.90 13.12 20.21
CA TRP A 224 -6.30 11.84 19.63
C TRP A 224 -7.33 11.10 20.47
N HIS A 225 -7.30 11.26 21.82
CA HIS A 225 -8.36 10.72 22.65
C HIS A 225 -9.71 11.34 22.30
N GLU A 226 -9.80 12.65 22.23
CA GLU A 226 -11.01 13.38 21.81
C GLU A 226 -11.50 12.89 20.43
N LEU A 227 -10.62 12.92 19.42
CA LEU A 227 -10.98 12.57 18.04
C LEU A 227 -11.42 11.10 17.84
N TYR A 228 -10.82 10.14 18.55
CA TYR A 228 -11.07 8.72 18.32
C TYR A 228 -12.00 8.08 19.35
N TYR A 229 -12.05 8.58 20.57
CA TYR A 229 -12.84 7.96 21.65
C TYR A 229 -14.08 8.75 22.02
N GLU A 230 -14.06 10.08 21.95
CA GLU A 230 -15.21 10.91 22.30
C GLU A 230 -16.05 11.23 21.05
N GLU A 231 -15.44 11.71 19.96
CA GLU A 231 -16.16 12.08 18.73
C GLU A 231 -16.21 10.96 17.68
N GLY A 232 -15.28 10.02 17.73
CA GLY A 232 -15.05 9.03 16.69
C GLY A 232 -16.02 7.86 16.70
N LEU A 233 -15.95 7.06 15.64
CA LEU A 233 -16.80 5.89 15.43
C LEU A 233 -16.02 4.58 15.59
N THR A 234 -16.66 3.56 16.13
CA THR A 234 -16.12 2.20 16.15
C THR A 234 -16.66 1.40 14.97
N ILE A 235 -15.75 0.92 14.10
CA ILE A 235 -16.10 0.07 12.96
C ILE A 235 -15.21 -1.17 13.03
N GLY A 236 -15.81 -2.31 13.37
CA GLY A 236 -15.07 -3.53 13.66
C GLY A 236 -14.05 -3.32 14.78
N PRO A 237 -12.79 -3.76 14.63
CA PRO A 237 -11.77 -3.62 15.68
C PRO A 237 -11.05 -2.25 15.66
N SER A 238 -11.50 -1.29 14.87
CA SER A 238 -10.82 0.00 14.67
C SER A 238 -11.71 1.17 15.06
N ARG A 239 -11.07 2.22 15.57
CA ARG A 239 -11.69 3.52 15.77
C ARG A 239 -11.36 4.42 14.58
N TYR A 240 -12.38 5.10 14.09
CA TYR A 240 -12.33 6.03 12.98
C TYR A 240 -12.62 7.44 13.48
N LEU A 241 -12.08 8.43 12.82
CA LEU A 241 -12.51 9.83 12.99
C LEU A 241 -13.99 9.95 12.63
N LYS A 242 -14.68 10.98 13.13
CA LYS A 242 -16.02 11.32 12.69
C LYS A 242 -16.07 11.55 11.18
N GLU A 243 -17.22 11.29 10.60
CA GLU A 243 -17.39 11.26 9.14
C GLU A 243 -17.03 12.59 8.47
N GLU A 244 -17.44 13.71 9.07
CA GLU A 244 -17.22 15.05 8.54
C GLU A 244 -15.72 15.36 8.41
N LEU A 245 -14.91 15.00 9.42
CA LEU A 245 -13.48 15.23 9.39
C LEU A 245 -12.79 14.32 8.36
N ARG A 246 -13.20 13.04 8.29
CA ARG A 246 -12.70 12.13 7.26
C ARG A 246 -13.03 12.62 5.85
N LEU A 247 -14.25 13.08 5.65
CA LEU A 247 -14.73 13.62 4.37
C LEU A 247 -13.95 14.88 3.97
N SER A 248 -13.74 15.79 4.90
CA SER A 248 -12.97 17.04 4.67
C SER A 248 -11.53 16.73 4.23
N LEU A 249 -10.83 15.84 4.95
CA LEU A 249 -9.47 15.44 4.60
C LEU A 249 -9.41 14.73 3.23
N MET A 250 -10.36 13.85 2.93
CA MET A 250 -10.40 13.16 1.65
C MET A 250 -10.76 14.09 0.48
N LYS A 251 -11.64 15.07 0.68
CA LYS A 251 -11.95 16.12 -0.31
C LYS A 251 -10.71 16.95 -0.62
N MET A 252 -9.96 17.37 0.41
CA MET A 252 -8.73 18.14 0.25
C MET A 252 -7.72 17.41 -0.66
N VAL A 253 -7.48 16.13 -0.41
CA VAL A 253 -6.55 15.33 -1.25
C VAL A 253 -7.12 15.09 -2.64
N ARG A 254 -8.44 14.93 -2.76
CA ARG A 254 -9.12 14.78 -4.04
C ARG A 254 -8.94 16.04 -4.92
N GLU A 255 -9.16 17.23 -4.36
CA GLU A 255 -8.99 18.51 -5.05
C GLU A 255 -7.55 18.68 -5.56
N MET A 256 -6.55 18.31 -4.73
CA MET A 256 -5.15 18.29 -5.16
C MET A 256 -4.91 17.31 -6.32
N ALA A 257 -5.50 16.12 -6.29
CA ALA A 257 -5.36 15.16 -7.37
C ALA A 257 -5.98 15.66 -8.69
N ASP A 258 -7.14 16.31 -8.61
CA ASP A 258 -7.80 16.93 -9.77
C ASP A 258 -6.96 18.09 -10.33
N GLU A 259 -6.42 18.94 -9.47
CA GLU A 259 -5.55 20.06 -9.85
C GLU A 259 -4.31 19.59 -10.62
N TYR A 260 -3.73 18.47 -10.20
CA TYR A 260 -2.54 17.89 -10.85
C TYR A 260 -2.87 16.85 -11.94
N GLY A 261 -4.15 16.66 -12.28
CA GLY A 261 -4.59 15.81 -13.39
C GLY A 261 -4.37 14.32 -13.19
N VAL A 262 -4.39 13.83 -11.94
CA VAL A 262 -4.28 12.40 -11.62
C VAL A 262 -5.58 11.87 -11.01
N THR A 263 -5.82 10.57 -11.17
CA THR A 263 -7.01 9.95 -10.57
C THR A 263 -6.85 9.77 -9.06
N PHE A 264 -7.98 9.76 -8.35
CA PHE A 264 -8.03 9.67 -6.88
C PHE A 264 -8.97 8.56 -6.41
N SER A 265 -8.67 8.00 -5.26
CA SER A 265 -9.56 7.11 -4.53
C SER A 265 -9.38 7.18 -3.03
N THR A 266 -10.41 6.78 -2.30
CA THR A 266 -10.34 6.61 -0.85
C THR A 266 -10.20 5.13 -0.48
N CYS A 267 -9.41 4.81 0.55
CA CYS A 267 -9.23 3.46 1.04
C CYS A 267 -9.92 3.26 2.41
N ARG A 268 -10.98 2.42 2.45
CA ARG A 268 -11.72 2.14 3.69
C ARG A 268 -12.31 3.39 4.36
N GLU A 269 -12.81 4.32 3.56
CA GLU A 269 -13.49 5.54 4.04
C GLU A 269 -14.99 5.55 3.72
N GLY A 270 -15.42 4.75 2.74
CA GLY A 270 -16.83 4.70 2.31
C GLY A 270 -17.24 5.79 1.32
N PHE A 271 -16.34 6.71 0.96
CA PHE A 271 -16.64 7.86 0.09
C PHE A 271 -16.44 7.52 -1.39
N THR A 272 -17.27 6.63 -1.92
CA THR A 272 -17.20 6.21 -3.33
C THR A 272 -17.39 7.36 -4.30
N HIS A 273 -18.20 8.36 -3.94
CA HIS A 273 -18.46 9.56 -4.74
C HIS A 273 -17.23 10.46 -4.92
N LEU A 274 -16.18 10.31 -4.08
CA LEU A 274 -14.92 11.03 -4.26
C LEU A 274 -13.95 10.30 -5.20
N THR A 275 -14.22 9.03 -5.52
CA THR A 275 -13.34 8.22 -6.37
C THR A 275 -13.51 8.60 -7.84
N THR A 276 -12.40 8.89 -8.53
CA THR A 276 -12.36 9.23 -9.98
C THR A 276 -11.79 8.12 -10.84
N SER A 277 -11.49 6.98 -10.24
CA SER A 277 -10.87 5.85 -10.90
C SER A 277 -11.80 4.63 -10.92
N VAL A 278 -11.52 3.69 -11.82
CA VAL A 278 -12.28 2.44 -11.94
C VAL A 278 -12.12 1.54 -10.71
N THR A 279 -10.93 1.55 -10.09
CA THR A 279 -10.65 0.76 -8.88
C THR A 279 -10.02 1.62 -7.80
N CYS A 280 -10.37 1.37 -6.54
CA CYS A 280 -9.87 2.16 -5.40
C CYS A 280 -8.39 1.94 -5.08
N ASP A 281 -7.75 0.93 -5.64
CA ASP A 281 -6.36 0.56 -5.34
C ASP A 281 -5.41 0.74 -6.52
N GLY A 282 -5.92 1.26 -7.65
CA GLY A 282 -5.13 1.49 -8.86
C GLY A 282 -4.87 0.24 -9.70
N THR A 283 -5.51 -0.91 -9.39
CA THR A 283 -5.31 -2.15 -10.16
C THR A 283 -5.75 -2.04 -11.61
N HIS A 284 -6.62 -1.10 -11.97
CA HIS A 284 -7.00 -0.77 -13.35
C HIS A 284 -5.84 -0.25 -14.21
N LEU A 285 -4.75 0.21 -13.58
CA LEU A 285 -3.55 0.69 -14.28
C LEU A 285 -2.59 -0.46 -14.64
N ILE A 286 -2.82 -1.69 -14.18
CA ILE A 286 -1.98 -2.83 -14.53
C ILE A 286 -2.08 -3.08 -16.03
N PRO A 287 -0.97 -3.01 -16.80
CA PRO A 287 -1.00 -3.19 -18.23
C PRO A 287 -1.22 -4.67 -18.62
N SER A 288 -1.67 -4.90 -19.83
CA SER A 288 -1.77 -6.24 -20.45
C SER A 288 -0.64 -6.44 -21.47
N ARG A 289 0.61 -6.43 -21.01
CA ARG A 289 1.82 -6.57 -21.86
C ARG A 289 2.10 -8.03 -22.21
N VAL A 290 1.87 -8.93 -21.27
CA VAL A 290 2.12 -10.36 -21.44
C VAL A 290 0.76 -11.08 -21.49
N LYS A 291 0.49 -11.76 -22.61
CA LYS A 291 -0.69 -12.64 -22.72
C LYS A 291 -0.45 -13.89 -21.87
N ALA A 292 -1.50 -14.39 -21.24
CA ALA A 292 -1.42 -15.63 -20.48
C ALA A 292 -0.96 -16.78 -21.41
N VAL A 293 0.21 -17.34 -21.12
CA VAL A 293 0.64 -18.57 -21.79
C VAL A 293 -0.19 -19.72 -21.23
N VAL A 294 -1.05 -20.30 -22.04
CA VAL A 294 -1.70 -21.55 -21.70
C VAL A 294 -0.64 -22.63 -21.75
N LEU A 295 -0.12 -23.00 -20.59
CA LEU A 295 0.69 -24.22 -20.47
C LEU A 295 -0.24 -25.40 -20.80
N ARG A 296 -0.27 -25.84 -22.05
CA ARG A 296 -0.82 -27.15 -22.36
C ARG A 296 0.04 -28.15 -21.60
N CYS A 297 -0.52 -28.77 -20.57
CA CYS A 297 0.06 -29.95 -19.98
C CYS A 297 0.22 -30.95 -21.12
N CYS A 298 1.46 -31.24 -21.50
CA CYS A 298 1.74 -32.45 -22.27
C CYS A 298 1.33 -33.62 -21.37
N ASN A 299 0.29 -34.34 -21.80
CA ASN A 299 -0.10 -35.62 -21.23
C ASN A 299 1.03 -36.63 -21.41
#